data_bacd72c1462434cdd0f440a16f47bf07
#
_entry.id   bacd72c1462434cdd0f440a16f47bf07
#
_cell.length_a   1.000
_cell.length_b   1.000
_cell.length_c   1.000
_cell.angle_alpha   90.00
_cell.angle_beta   90.00
_cell.angle_gamma   90.00
#
_symmetry.space_group_name_H-M   'P 1'
#
loop_
_entity.id
_entity.type
_entity.pdbx_description
1 polymer ?
#
loop_
_entity_poly.entity_id
_entity_poly.type
_entity_poly.pdbx_seq_one_letter_code
_entity_poly.pdbx_strand_id
1 'polypeptide(L)'
;MHRAIRLDCFQNLVNYRKPSSFIIKETYPLPPYSTVSGMIHAACGFKEYHKMKLSIQGDNKGTISDLYTRYSFSAGARYEEGRHQICVKDGGNYGIFKGIANVELLCECKLIIHIVPEDEADFEIIYQALKNPPTYLSLGRYEDIIDIRDVRIVSLKEDEEVLTNHGMYIPVSYMGEEHVNATVYTLNKEYEITRQGLRRWKSEKEGGRVKVYYCPPHKCRERAYVDDTDDEDVVIFA
;
A
#
# COMPACT_ATOMS: atom_id res chain seq x y z
N MET A 1 10.51 -9.69 23.99
CA MET A 1 11.13 -8.84 22.98
C MET A 1 10.36 -9.11 21.71
N HIS A 2 9.69 -8.10 21.16
CA HIS A 2 8.93 -8.28 19.91
C HIS A 2 9.90 -8.12 18.75
N ARG A 3 9.79 -8.98 17.73
CA ARG A 3 10.58 -8.87 16.51
C ARG A 3 9.67 -8.52 15.32
N ALA A 4 10.23 -7.83 14.36
CA ALA A 4 9.55 -7.49 13.12
C ALA A 4 10.47 -7.70 11.91
N ILE A 5 9.87 -7.88 10.74
CA ILE A 5 10.60 -7.78 9.48
C ILE A 5 10.55 -6.32 9.06
N ARG A 6 11.71 -5.69 8.89
CA ARG A 6 11.85 -4.35 8.34
C ARG A 6 12.16 -4.46 6.85
N LEU A 7 11.42 -3.71 6.04
CA LEU A 7 11.57 -3.61 4.60
C LEU A 7 11.84 -2.16 4.24
N ASP A 8 13.04 -1.88 3.76
CA ASP A 8 13.44 -0.58 3.21
C ASP A 8 13.33 -0.64 1.69
N CYS A 9 12.54 0.25 1.10
CA CYS A 9 12.29 0.22 -0.33
C CYS A 9 12.14 1.61 -0.95
N PHE A 10 12.26 1.64 -2.28
CA PHE A 10 12.22 2.85 -3.07
C PHE A 10 11.36 2.67 -4.31
N GLN A 11 10.64 3.73 -4.68
CA GLN A 11 9.93 3.81 -5.96
C GLN A 11 10.14 5.19 -6.57
N ASN A 12 10.52 5.22 -7.84
CA ASN A 12 10.80 6.50 -8.52
C ASN A 12 9.53 7.32 -8.77
N LEU A 13 8.52 6.67 -9.35
CA LEU A 13 7.19 7.25 -9.62
C LEU A 13 6.12 6.22 -9.28
N VAL A 14 5.15 6.59 -8.45
CA VAL A 14 4.11 5.63 -8.00
C VAL A 14 2.76 6.31 -7.78
N ASN A 15 1.68 5.54 -8.01
CA ASN A 15 0.32 5.94 -7.66
C ASN A 15 -0.31 4.93 -6.68
N TYR A 16 -0.56 5.36 -5.47
CA TYR A 16 -1.37 4.63 -4.48
C TYR A 16 -2.82 5.12 -4.57
N ARG A 17 -3.52 4.62 -5.57
CA ARG A 17 -4.79 5.17 -6.03
C ARG A 17 -5.86 5.29 -4.93
N LYS A 18 -6.45 6.50 -4.80
CA LYS A 18 -7.65 6.74 -4.00
C LYS A 18 -8.89 6.18 -4.73
N PRO A 19 -9.69 5.33 -4.10
CA PRO A 19 -10.86 4.72 -4.75
C PRO A 19 -11.91 5.72 -5.23
N SER A 20 -12.03 6.87 -4.56
CA SER A 20 -12.99 7.93 -4.89
C SER A 20 -12.58 8.79 -6.10
N SER A 21 -11.33 8.71 -6.54
CA SER A 21 -10.81 9.53 -7.63
C SER A 21 -10.84 8.78 -8.96
N PHE A 22 -11.95 8.91 -9.74
CA PHE A 22 -12.13 8.19 -10.99
C PHE A 22 -11.48 8.88 -12.20
N ILE A 23 -11.51 10.21 -12.24
CA ILE A 23 -11.05 10.99 -13.40
C ILE A 23 -9.57 11.33 -13.28
N ILE A 24 -9.16 11.91 -12.15
CA ILE A 24 -7.78 12.38 -11.90
C ILE A 24 -7.06 11.29 -11.15
N LYS A 25 -7.19 10.19 -10.99
CA LYS A 25 -6.44 9.11 -10.29
C LYS A 25 -5.48 9.67 -9.23
N GLU A 26 -6.05 10.37 -8.24
CA GLU A 26 -5.27 10.89 -7.09
C GLU A 26 -4.59 9.75 -6.31
N THR A 27 -3.47 10.09 -5.69
CA THR A 27 -2.68 9.17 -4.88
C THR A 27 -2.85 9.42 -3.38
N TYR A 28 -2.75 8.36 -2.58
CA TYR A 28 -2.45 8.48 -1.15
C TYR A 28 -0.98 8.85 -0.95
N PRO A 29 -0.62 9.49 0.17
CA PRO A 29 0.77 9.87 0.46
C PRO A 29 1.68 8.66 0.75
N LEU A 30 1.13 7.56 1.20
CA LEU A 30 1.79 6.27 1.45
C LEU A 30 0.89 5.14 0.96
N PRO A 31 1.44 3.93 0.72
CA PRO A 31 0.62 2.79 0.30
C PRO A 31 -0.41 2.40 1.37
N PRO A 32 -1.68 2.13 1.00
CA PRO A 32 -2.64 1.54 1.93
C PRO A 32 -2.19 0.17 2.44
N TYR A 33 -2.61 -0.20 3.66
CA TYR A 33 -2.26 -1.50 4.27
C TYR A 33 -2.58 -2.69 3.38
N SER A 34 -3.73 -2.66 2.71
CA SER A 34 -4.14 -3.71 1.77
C SER A 34 -3.24 -3.83 0.54
N THR A 35 -2.60 -2.72 0.11
CA THR A 35 -1.67 -2.73 -1.02
C THR A 35 -0.36 -3.40 -0.63
N VAL A 36 0.16 -3.06 0.55
CA VAL A 36 1.36 -3.69 1.13
C VAL A 36 1.12 -5.17 1.39
N SER A 37 0.03 -5.51 2.09
CA SER A 37 -0.35 -6.91 2.34
C SER A 37 -0.50 -7.70 1.03
N GLY A 38 -1.12 -7.10 0.00
CA GLY A 38 -1.25 -7.72 -1.32
C GLY A 38 0.07 -8.01 -2.01
N MET A 39 1.05 -7.12 -1.90
CA MET A 39 2.41 -7.33 -2.39
C MET A 39 3.11 -8.49 -1.66
N ILE A 40 3.01 -8.52 -0.32
CA ILE A 40 3.59 -9.60 0.49
C ILE A 40 2.98 -10.96 0.14
N HIS A 41 1.64 -11.01 0.01
CA HIS A 41 0.96 -12.25 -0.40
C HIS A 41 1.40 -12.72 -1.79
N ALA A 42 1.62 -11.80 -2.73
CA ALA A 42 2.12 -12.13 -4.05
C ALA A 42 3.55 -12.68 -4.00
N ALA A 43 4.43 -12.08 -3.19
CA ALA A 43 5.81 -12.52 -2.99
C ALA A 43 5.85 -13.95 -2.41
N CYS A 44 5.01 -14.23 -1.40
CA CYS A 44 4.95 -15.53 -0.72
C CYS A 44 4.17 -16.58 -1.50
N GLY A 45 3.39 -16.20 -2.53
CA GLY A 45 2.51 -17.11 -3.25
C GLY A 45 1.31 -17.60 -2.43
N PHE A 46 0.92 -16.86 -1.40
CA PHE A 46 -0.21 -17.20 -0.54
C PHE A 46 -1.53 -17.23 -1.32
N LYS A 47 -2.33 -18.28 -1.11
CA LYS A 47 -3.64 -18.46 -1.76
C LYS A 47 -4.81 -17.98 -0.90
N GLU A 48 -4.59 -17.88 0.40
CA GLU A 48 -5.55 -17.42 1.38
C GLU A 48 -5.02 -16.13 2.02
N TYR A 49 -5.86 -15.46 2.80
CA TYR A 49 -5.45 -14.24 3.50
C TYR A 49 -4.71 -14.60 4.78
N HIS A 50 -3.44 -14.22 4.85
CA HIS A 50 -2.58 -14.32 6.03
C HIS A 50 -2.57 -12.98 6.75
N LYS A 51 -3.02 -12.96 7.99
CA LYS A 51 -3.11 -11.74 8.78
C LYS A 51 -1.73 -11.26 9.22
N MET A 52 -1.56 -9.94 9.18
CA MET A 52 -0.33 -9.28 9.62
C MET A 52 -0.61 -7.89 10.16
N LYS A 53 0.23 -7.45 11.08
CA LYS A 53 0.30 -6.08 11.56
C LYS A 53 1.35 -5.36 10.73
N LEU A 54 1.03 -4.13 10.30
CA LEU A 54 1.89 -3.33 9.45
C LEU A 54 2.07 -1.93 10.06
N SER A 55 3.32 -1.46 10.09
CA SER A 55 3.64 -0.05 10.29
C SER A 55 4.21 0.49 8.98
N ILE A 56 3.68 1.61 8.49
CA ILE A 56 4.03 2.16 7.19
C ILE A 56 4.42 3.61 7.36
N GLN A 57 5.67 3.92 6.99
CA GLN A 57 6.21 5.27 7.02
C GLN A 57 7.10 5.52 5.81
N GLY A 58 7.36 6.78 5.52
CA GLY A 58 8.22 7.15 4.40
C GLY A 58 8.05 8.59 3.97
N ASP A 59 8.86 8.98 3.01
CA ASP A 59 8.91 10.32 2.44
C ASP A 59 8.88 10.28 0.92
N ASN A 60 8.47 11.39 0.32
CA ASN A 60 8.51 11.61 -1.11
C ASN A 60 8.92 13.04 -1.44
N LYS A 61 9.33 13.29 -2.68
CA LYS A 61 9.74 14.62 -3.17
C LYS A 61 8.59 15.47 -3.71
N GLY A 62 7.35 15.04 -3.49
CA GLY A 62 6.14 15.71 -4.00
C GLY A 62 5.43 14.91 -5.07
N THR A 63 4.49 15.56 -5.75
CA THR A 63 3.63 14.94 -6.76
C THR A 63 3.79 15.60 -8.11
N ILE A 64 3.64 14.80 -9.17
CA ILE A 64 3.49 15.27 -10.54
C ILE A 64 2.20 14.72 -11.14
N SER A 65 1.64 15.45 -12.11
CA SER A 65 0.52 14.97 -12.91
C SER A 65 1.03 14.49 -14.26
N ASP A 66 0.77 13.24 -14.58
CA ASP A 66 1.18 12.64 -15.85
C ASP A 66 -0.04 12.32 -16.73
N LEU A 67 0.16 12.44 -18.04
CA LEU A 67 -0.83 12.13 -19.05
C LEU A 67 -0.56 10.77 -19.67
N TYR A 68 -1.59 9.92 -19.71
CA TYR A 68 -1.46 8.63 -20.36
C TYR A 68 -2.67 8.31 -21.24
N THR A 69 -2.47 7.42 -22.21
CA THR A 69 -3.56 6.91 -23.03
C THR A 69 -4.36 5.87 -22.26
N ARG A 70 -5.65 6.16 -22.09
CA ARG A 70 -6.60 5.24 -21.47
C ARG A 70 -7.37 4.48 -22.54
N TYR A 71 -7.49 3.18 -22.37
CA TYR A 71 -8.39 2.32 -23.10
C TYR A 71 -9.55 1.89 -22.20
N SER A 72 -10.77 2.07 -22.67
CA SER A 72 -11.96 1.64 -21.94
C SER A 72 -12.64 0.49 -22.68
N PHE A 73 -12.70 -0.63 -22.00
CA PHE A 73 -13.33 -1.87 -22.46
C PHE A 73 -14.70 -2.01 -21.83
N SER A 74 -15.67 -2.43 -22.64
CA SER A 74 -17.00 -2.78 -22.15
C SER A 74 -17.33 -4.17 -22.65
N ALA A 75 -17.64 -5.09 -21.73
CA ALA A 75 -17.93 -6.46 -22.10
C ALA A 75 -19.07 -6.52 -23.11
N GLY A 76 -18.85 -7.20 -24.25
CA GLY A 76 -19.86 -7.38 -25.30
C GLY A 76 -20.18 -6.12 -26.14
N ALA A 77 -19.47 -4.98 -25.94
CA ALA A 77 -19.68 -3.80 -26.77
C ALA A 77 -19.26 -4.06 -28.21
N ARG A 78 -20.23 -4.11 -29.14
CA ARG A 78 -19.94 -4.23 -30.57
C ARG A 78 -19.35 -2.93 -31.12
N TYR A 79 -18.45 -3.05 -32.09
CA TYR A 79 -17.88 -1.90 -32.75
C TYR A 79 -18.95 -1.13 -33.54
N GLU A 80 -18.98 0.16 -33.36
CA GLU A 80 -19.79 1.12 -34.11
C GLU A 80 -18.84 2.20 -34.67
N GLU A 81 -18.87 2.36 -35.99
CA GLU A 81 -18.07 3.40 -36.66
C GLU A 81 -18.53 4.80 -36.21
N GLY A 82 -17.56 5.69 -36.01
CA GLY A 82 -17.83 7.05 -35.49
C GLY A 82 -18.00 7.12 -33.96
N ARG A 83 -18.23 6.00 -33.28
CA ARG A 83 -18.35 5.94 -31.81
C ARG A 83 -17.08 5.41 -31.14
N HIS A 84 -16.49 4.35 -31.68
CA HIS A 84 -15.33 3.70 -31.13
C HIS A 84 -14.07 4.06 -31.93
N GLN A 85 -12.98 4.37 -31.23
CA GLN A 85 -11.70 4.72 -31.85
C GLN A 85 -10.92 3.48 -32.29
N ILE A 86 -11.19 2.33 -31.70
CA ILE A 86 -10.48 1.09 -32.01
C ILE A 86 -11.48 -0.06 -32.19
N CYS A 87 -11.26 -0.85 -33.24
CA CYS A 87 -11.94 -2.11 -33.46
C CYS A 87 -11.01 -3.29 -33.18
N VAL A 88 -11.40 -4.14 -32.25
CA VAL A 88 -10.69 -5.40 -31.96
C VAL A 88 -11.47 -6.56 -32.56
N LYS A 89 -10.79 -7.42 -33.32
CA LYS A 89 -11.35 -8.61 -33.94
C LYS A 89 -10.96 -9.84 -33.08
N ASP A 90 -11.95 -10.41 -32.39
CA ASP A 90 -11.78 -11.62 -31.60
C ASP A 90 -13.10 -12.39 -31.58
N GLY A 91 -13.30 -13.26 -32.58
CA GLY A 91 -14.61 -13.94 -32.80
C GLY A 91 -15.77 -12.99 -33.11
N GLY A 92 -15.51 -11.69 -33.25
CA GLY A 92 -16.44 -10.60 -33.53
C GLY A 92 -15.72 -9.26 -33.59
N ASN A 93 -16.44 -8.20 -33.92
CA ASN A 93 -15.91 -6.83 -33.94
C ASN A 93 -16.31 -6.14 -32.62
N TYR A 94 -15.35 -5.87 -31.74
CA TYR A 94 -15.56 -5.19 -30.46
C TYR A 94 -15.00 -3.78 -30.48
N GLY A 95 -15.78 -2.84 -29.93
CA GLY A 95 -15.42 -1.44 -29.89
C GLY A 95 -14.71 -1.07 -28.59
N ILE A 96 -13.60 -0.34 -28.71
CA ILE A 96 -12.84 0.18 -27.58
C ILE A 96 -12.75 1.70 -27.69
N PHE A 97 -12.99 2.38 -26.57
CA PHE A 97 -12.77 3.80 -26.46
C PHE A 97 -11.30 4.06 -26.11
N LYS A 98 -10.68 4.99 -26.83
CA LYS A 98 -9.36 5.53 -26.54
C LYS A 98 -9.52 6.98 -26.11
N GLY A 99 -8.91 7.34 -25.00
CA GLY A 99 -8.94 8.70 -24.47
C GLY A 99 -7.66 9.05 -23.74
N ILE A 100 -7.54 10.30 -23.33
CA ILE A 100 -6.48 10.79 -22.48
C ILE A 100 -6.99 10.79 -21.03
N ALA A 101 -6.15 10.40 -20.10
CA ALA A 101 -6.44 10.47 -18.67
C ALA A 101 -5.21 10.99 -17.91
N ASN A 102 -5.48 11.65 -16.77
CA ASN A 102 -4.45 12.11 -15.86
C ASN A 102 -4.26 11.10 -14.73
N VAL A 103 -3.03 10.99 -14.27
CA VAL A 103 -2.66 10.26 -13.06
C VAL A 103 -1.71 11.12 -12.24
N GLU A 104 -1.98 11.22 -10.95
CA GLU A 104 -1.07 11.83 -9.99
C GLU A 104 -0.06 10.79 -9.54
N LEU A 105 1.23 11.12 -9.60
CA LEU A 105 2.33 10.25 -9.21
C LEU A 105 3.13 10.90 -8.08
N LEU A 106 3.43 10.14 -7.03
CA LEU A 106 4.45 10.51 -6.06
C LEU A 106 5.83 10.29 -6.67
N CYS A 107 6.74 11.20 -6.36
CA CYS A 107 8.12 11.17 -6.86
C CYS A 107 9.09 10.74 -5.77
N GLU A 108 10.05 9.87 -6.12
CA GLU A 108 11.16 9.45 -5.25
C GLU A 108 10.69 9.01 -3.85
N CYS A 109 9.76 8.06 -3.81
CA CYS A 109 9.23 7.53 -2.57
C CYS A 109 10.25 6.61 -1.90
N LYS A 110 10.63 6.95 -0.68
CA LYS A 110 11.36 6.09 0.24
C LYS A 110 10.39 5.56 1.27
N LEU A 111 10.31 4.27 1.44
CA LEU A 111 9.40 3.62 2.37
C LEU A 111 10.16 2.75 3.35
N ILE A 112 9.71 2.78 4.59
CA ILE A 112 10.10 1.87 5.67
C ILE A 112 8.82 1.17 6.13
N ILE A 113 8.80 -0.15 6.04
CA ILE A 113 7.63 -0.95 6.38
C ILE A 113 8.04 -2.01 7.40
N HIS A 114 7.38 -2.01 8.56
CA HIS A 114 7.56 -3.08 9.55
C HIS A 114 6.38 -4.04 9.46
N ILE A 115 6.71 -5.33 9.46
CA ILE A 115 5.77 -6.43 9.22
C ILE A 115 5.87 -7.41 10.38
N VAL A 116 4.73 -7.69 11.03
CA VAL A 116 4.61 -8.74 12.04
C VAL A 116 3.43 -9.62 11.64
N PRO A 117 3.66 -10.83 11.14
CA PRO A 117 2.58 -11.77 10.88
C PRO A 117 1.89 -12.19 12.18
N GLU A 118 0.60 -12.51 12.10
CA GLU A 118 -0.16 -13.00 13.25
C GLU A 118 0.20 -14.46 13.56
N ASP A 119 0.46 -15.25 12.52
CA ASP A 119 1.00 -16.62 12.65
C ASP A 119 2.53 -16.57 12.57
N GLU A 120 3.20 -17.04 13.62
CA GLU A 120 4.66 -17.10 13.69
C GLU A 120 5.27 -17.99 12.59
N ALA A 121 4.52 -18.96 12.09
CA ALA A 121 4.98 -19.82 10.99
C ALA A 121 5.19 -19.04 9.67
N ASP A 122 4.47 -17.94 9.49
CA ASP A 122 4.60 -17.09 8.31
C ASP A 122 5.84 -16.19 8.35
N PHE A 123 6.45 -15.99 9.53
CA PHE A 123 7.51 -15.01 9.71
C PHE A 123 8.70 -15.28 8.79
N GLU A 124 9.23 -16.50 8.82
CA GLU A 124 10.38 -16.87 7.99
C GLU A 124 10.01 -16.93 6.51
N ILE A 125 8.79 -17.37 6.19
CA ILE A 125 8.29 -17.43 4.80
C ILE A 125 8.27 -16.03 4.20
N ILE A 126 7.71 -15.04 4.92
CA ILE A 126 7.64 -13.64 4.47
C ILE A 126 9.04 -13.04 4.35
N TYR A 127 9.89 -13.26 5.37
CA TYR A 127 11.26 -12.76 5.34
C TYR A 127 12.04 -13.24 4.12
N GLN A 128 12.02 -14.54 3.84
CA GLN A 128 12.73 -15.12 2.70
C GLN A 128 12.15 -14.69 1.36
N ALA A 129 10.81 -14.61 1.26
CA ALA A 129 10.14 -14.18 0.04
C ALA A 129 10.40 -12.71 -0.31
N LEU A 130 10.56 -11.83 0.68
CA LEU A 130 10.92 -10.44 0.45
C LEU A 130 12.41 -10.26 0.17
N LYS A 131 13.26 -11.05 0.80
CA LYS A 131 14.71 -11.03 0.58
C LYS A 131 15.12 -11.55 -0.80
N ASN A 132 14.42 -12.56 -1.29
CA ASN A 132 14.65 -13.20 -2.58
C ASN A 132 13.32 -13.38 -3.32
N PRO A 133 12.68 -12.30 -3.79
CA PRO A 133 11.37 -12.39 -4.40
C PRO A 133 11.41 -13.21 -5.70
N PRO A 134 10.42 -14.08 -5.94
CA PRO A 134 10.39 -14.97 -7.11
C PRO A 134 10.20 -14.21 -8.43
N THR A 135 9.68 -12.98 -8.35
CA THR A 135 9.44 -12.08 -9.49
C THR A 135 9.69 -10.64 -9.07
N TYR A 136 9.80 -9.73 -10.02
CA TYR A 136 9.76 -8.30 -9.71
C TYR A 136 8.42 -7.94 -9.07
N LEU A 137 8.47 -7.38 -7.87
CA LEU A 137 7.29 -6.96 -7.15
C LEU A 137 6.86 -5.54 -7.55
N SER A 138 5.56 -5.29 -7.50
CA SER A 138 4.99 -3.95 -7.65
C SER A 138 4.22 -3.56 -6.40
N LEU A 139 4.26 -2.26 -6.08
CA LEU A 139 3.51 -1.69 -4.97
C LEU A 139 2.79 -0.42 -5.48
N GLY A 140 1.47 -0.51 -5.64
CA GLY A 140 0.65 0.48 -6.32
C GLY A 140 -0.01 -0.10 -7.57
N ARG A 141 0.26 0.46 -8.74
CA ARG A 141 -0.14 -0.11 -10.02
C ARG A 141 0.79 -1.26 -10.40
N TYR A 142 0.42 -2.07 -11.38
CA TYR A 142 1.27 -3.20 -11.84
C TYR A 142 2.61 -2.71 -12.45
N GLU A 143 2.64 -1.52 -13.02
CA GLU A 143 3.85 -0.87 -13.56
C GLU A 143 4.70 -0.17 -12.49
N ASP A 144 4.19 0.02 -11.29
CA ASP A 144 4.90 0.67 -10.19
C ASP A 144 5.82 -0.34 -9.48
N ILE A 145 6.91 -0.70 -10.16
CA ILE A 145 7.90 -1.65 -9.65
C ILE A 145 8.56 -1.09 -8.39
N ILE A 146 8.72 -1.95 -7.38
CA ILE A 146 9.38 -1.60 -6.13
C ILE A 146 10.86 -2.03 -6.17
N ASP A 147 11.74 -1.16 -5.76
CA ASP A 147 13.15 -1.43 -5.53
C ASP A 147 13.35 -1.73 -4.04
N ILE A 148 13.50 -2.99 -3.69
CA ILE A 148 13.80 -3.44 -2.34
C ILE A 148 15.26 -3.18 -2.05
N ARG A 149 15.54 -2.26 -1.12
CA ARG A 149 16.89 -1.85 -0.74
C ARG A 149 17.48 -2.75 0.32
N ASP A 150 16.66 -3.09 1.32
CA ASP A 150 17.07 -3.96 2.40
C ASP A 150 15.86 -4.71 3.01
N VAL A 151 16.12 -5.92 3.49
CA VAL A 151 15.17 -6.72 4.27
C VAL A 151 15.93 -7.31 5.45
N ARG A 152 15.56 -6.92 6.66
CA ARG A 152 16.21 -7.37 7.89
C ARG A 152 15.20 -7.67 8.99
N ILE A 153 15.62 -8.48 9.95
CA ILE A 153 14.86 -8.74 11.17
C ILE A 153 15.35 -7.73 12.21
N VAL A 154 14.42 -7.02 12.82
CA VAL A 154 14.69 -6.02 13.85
C VAL A 154 14.00 -6.39 15.16
N SER A 155 14.58 -5.97 16.27
CA SER A 155 13.99 -6.08 17.61
C SER A 155 13.27 -4.78 17.96
N LEU A 156 12.06 -4.88 18.48
CA LEU A 156 11.27 -3.74 18.87
C LEU A 156 11.37 -3.50 20.38
N LYS A 157 11.64 -2.27 20.77
CA LYS A 157 11.64 -1.80 22.15
C LYS A 157 10.50 -0.81 22.34
N GLU A 158 9.85 -0.85 23.48
CA GLU A 158 8.86 0.18 23.86
C GLU A 158 9.60 1.42 24.34
N ASP A 159 9.14 2.59 23.87
CA ASP A 159 9.58 3.89 24.32
C ASP A 159 8.36 4.77 24.64
N GLU A 160 8.49 5.62 25.66
CA GLU A 160 7.40 6.47 26.13
C GLU A 160 7.35 7.83 25.41
N GLU A 161 8.43 8.24 24.78
CA GLU A 161 8.53 9.50 24.06
C GLU A 161 9.35 9.34 22.79
N VAL A 162 8.66 9.19 21.67
CA VAL A 162 9.28 8.92 20.38
C VAL A 162 9.19 10.09 19.42
N LEU A 163 10.21 10.24 18.58
CA LEU A 163 10.26 11.21 17.50
C LEU A 163 10.12 10.48 16.16
N THR A 164 9.08 10.81 15.39
CA THR A 164 8.92 10.26 14.05
C THR A 164 9.84 10.97 13.07
N ASN A 165 10.72 10.22 12.41
CA ASN A 165 11.66 10.77 11.42
C ASN A 165 11.00 10.97 10.05
N HIS A 166 9.94 10.22 9.77
CA HIS A 166 9.25 10.15 8.47
C HIS A 166 7.75 10.42 8.61
N GLY A 167 7.11 10.78 7.50
CA GLY A 167 5.65 10.77 7.43
C GLY A 167 5.12 9.36 7.63
N MET A 168 4.07 9.16 8.46
CA MET A 168 3.57 7.83 8.74
C MET A 168 2.04 7.76 8.92
N TYR A 169 1.50 6.57 8.76
CA TYR A 169 0.13 6.28 9.15
C TYR A 169 0.06 5.87 10.61
N ILE A 170 -0.75 6.60 11.38
CA ILE A 170 -1.02 6.30 12.79
C ILE A 170 -2.51 6.01 12.95
N PRO A 171 -2.92 4.83 13.44
CA PRO A 171 -4.33 4.55 13.70
C PRO A 171 -4.96 5.57 14.64
N VAL A 172 -6.17 6.04 14.33
CA VAL A 172 -6.88 7.02 15.17
C VAL A 172 -7.07 6.51 16.59
N SER A 173 -7.29 5.21 16.75
CA SER A 173 -7.42 4.56 18.07
C SER A 173 -6.15 4.59 18.91
N TYR A 174 -5.01 4.89 18.29
CA TYR A 174 -3.71 4.96 18.97
C TYR A 174 -3.45 6.31 19.63
N MET A 175 -3.90 7.40 19.02
CA MET A 175 -3.56 8.78 19.41
C MET A 175 -4.41 9.35 20.55
N GLY A 176 -5.31 8.58 21.17
CA GLY A 176 -6.15 9.08 22.27
C GLY A 176 -7.02 10.28 21.89
N GLU A 177 -7.16 11.24 22.83
CA GLU A 177 -7.94 12.49 22.63
C GLU A 177 -7.09 13.67 22.11
N GLU A 178 -5.82 13.47 21.80
CA GLU A 178 -4.96 14.54 21.32
C GLU A 178 -5.41 15.04 19.93
N HIS A 179 -5.58 16.35 19.77
CA HIS A 179 -5.86 16.97 18.49
C HIS A 179 -4.60 17.00 17.62
N VAL A 180 -4.50 16.08 16.69
CA VAL A 180 -3.41 16.04 15.72
C VAL A 180 -3.79 16.84 14.49
N ASN A 181 -2.97 17.81 14.12
CA ASN A 181 -3.12 18.54 12.86
C ASN A 181 -2.62 17.68 11.69
N ALA A 182 -3.40 16.68 11.30
CA ALA A 182 -3.07 15.69 10.30
C ALA A 182 -4.29 15.35 9.44
N THR A 183 -4.03 14.83 8.25
CA THR A 183 -5.11 14.38 7.35
C THR A 183 -5.59 12.99 7.75
N VAL A 184 -6.91 12.82 7.88
CA VAL A 184 -7.52 11.53 8.19
C VAL A 184 -7.86 10.77 6.91
N TYR A 185 -7.44 9.51 6.86
CA TYR A 185 -7.83 8.57 5.81
C TYR A 185 -8.54 7.35 6.38
N THR A 186 -9.47 6.79 5.60
CA THR A 186 -10.03 5.46 5.85
C THR A 186 -9.44 4.51 4.82
N LEU A 187 -8.55 3.62 5.27
CA LEU A 187 -7.79 2.71 4.42
C LEU A 187 -8.35 1.29 4.50
N ASN A 188 -8.37 0.60 3.37
CA ASN A 188 -8.64 -0.83 3.34
C ASN A 188 -7.45 -1.59 3.95
N LYS A 189 -7.76 -2.61 4.76
CA LYS A 189 -6.76 -3.44 5.43
C LYS A 189 -6.98 -4.92 5.11
N GLU A 190 -8.04 -5.52 5.64
CA GLU A 190 -8.29 -6.94 5.49
C GLU A 190 -9.33 -7.26 4.41
N TYR A 191 -9.11 -8.36 3.74
CA TYR A 191 -10.02 -8.89 2.73
C TYR A 191 -10.22 -10.40 2.93
N GLU A 192 -11.21 -10.93 2.27
CA GLU A 192 -11.43 -12.36 2.12
C GLU A 192 -11.44 -12.72 0.63
N ILE A 193 -11.14 -13.96 0.32
CA ILE A 193 -11.27 -14.50 -1.03
C ILE A 193 -12.59 -15.27 -1.10
N THR A 194 -13.48 -14.81 -1.98
CA THR A 194 -14.78 -15.47 -2.18
C THR A 194 -14.60 -16.83 -2.84
N ARG A 195 -15.65 -17.69 -2.81
CA ARG A 195 -15.67 -18.98 -3.52
C ARG A 195 -15.39 -18.85 -5.04
N GLN A 196 -15.61 -17.66 -5.61
CA GLN A 196 -15.35 -17.36 -7.02
C GLN A 196 -13.93 -16.84 -7.27
N GLY A 197 -13.06 -16.79 -6.24
CA GLY A 197 -11.70 -16.28 -6.32
C GLY A 197 -11.59 -14.75 -6.34
N LEU A 198 -12.67 -14.01 -6.03
CA LEU A 198 -12.66 -12.56 -5.99
C LEU A 198 -12.31 -12.05 -4.59
N ARG A 199 -11.55 -10.98 -4.52
CA ARG A 199 -11.29 -10.27 -3.26
C ARG A 199 -12.51 -9.44 -2.86
N ARG A 200 -12.96 -9.59 -1.62
CA ARG A 200 -13.99 -8.79 -0.98
C ARG A 200 -13.44 -8.21 0.31
N TRP A 201 -13.57 -6.90 0.46
CA TRP A 201 -13.17 -6.24 1.71
C TRP A 201 -14.07 -6.68 2.86
N LYS A 202 -13.48 -7.02 3.98
CA LYS A 202 -14.23 -7.26 5.20
C LYS A 202 -14.93 -5.98 5.66
N SER A 203 -15.96 -6.10 6.46
CA SER A 203 -16.62 -4.93 7.07
C SER A 203 -15.67 -4.19 8.02
N GLU A 204 -15.95 -2.91 8.32
CA GLU A 204 -15.16 -2.12 9.27
C GLU A 204 -15.11 -2.79 10.65
N LYS A 205 -16.21 -3.40 11.09
CA LYS A 205 -16.31 -4.14 12.36
C LYS A 205 -15.44 -5.39 12.42
N GLU A 206 -15.12 -5.97 11.27
CA GLU A 206 -14.28 -7.16 11.12
C GLU A 206 -12.82 -6.81 10.79
N GLY A 207 -12.43 -5.54 10.92
CA GLY A 207 -11.05 -5.08 10.64
C GLY A 207 -10.76 -4.84 9.16
N GLY A 208 -11.78 -4.84 8.29
CA GLY A 208 -11.60 -4.61 6.85
C GLY A 208 -11.16 -3.20 6.49
N ARG A 209 -11.36 -2.23 7.39
CA ARG A 209 -10.94 -0.83 7.22
C ARG A 209 -10.39 -0.29 8.52
N VAL A 210 -9.44 0.62 8.39
CA VAL A 210 -8.84 1.34 9.52
C VAL A 210 -8.83 2.83 9.22
N LYS A 211 -9.20 3.64 10.23
CA LYS A 211 -9.03 5.10 10.18
C LYS A 211 -7.65 5.44 10.71
N VAL A 212 -6.92 6.24 9.95
CA VAL A 212 -5.55 6.65 10.27
C VAL A 212 -5.38 8.15 10.08
N TYR A 213 -4.50 8.73 10.88
CA TYR A 213 -3.87 10.01 10.58
C TYR A 213 -2.68 9.77 9.66
N TYR A 214 -2.51 10.59 8.64
CA TYR A 214 -1.22 10.76 8.00
C TYR A 214 -0.52 11.91 8.71
N CYS A 215 0.47 11.58 9.51
CA CYS A 215 1.22 12.52 10.31
C CYS A 215 2.57 12.79 9.66
N PRO A 216 2.93 14.07 9.43
CA PRO A 216 4.30 14.43 9.07
C PRO A 216 5.26 14.13 10.24
N PRO A 217 6.58 14.20 10.03
CA PRO A 217 7.54 14.04 11.10
C PRO A 217 7.25 14.98 12.26
N HIS A 218 7.02 14.47 13.45
CA HIS A 218 6.74 15.22 14.66
C HIS A 218 6.97 14.34 15.89
N LYS A 219 7.10 14.99 17.05
CA LYS A 219 7.21 14.28 18.32
C LYS A 219 5.89 13.65 18.70
N CYS A 220 5.88 12.34 18.81
CA CYS A 220 4.75 11.59 19.38
C CYS A 220 4.95 11.49 20.90
N ARG A 221 3.89 11.77 21.67
CA ARG A 221 3.92 11.69 23.14
C ARG A 221 3.41 10.35 23.65
N GLU A 222 2.85 9.55 22.78
CA GLU A 222 2.32 8.24 23.07
C GLU A 222 3.44 7.20 23.16
N ARG A 223 3.23 6.17 23.96
CA ARG A 223 4.10 5.00 24.02
C ARG A 223 4.08 4.27 22.69
N ALA A 224 5.23 4.14 22.03
CA ALA A 224 5.36 3.42 20.76
C ALA A 224 6.52 2.44 20.81
N TYR A 225 6.60 1.58 19.79
CA TYR A 225 7.80 0.80 19.56
C TYR A 225 8.81 1.59 18.76
N VAL A 226 10.09 1.29 18.99
CA VAL A 226 11.22 1.77 18.19
C VAL A 226 12.01 0.54 17.78
N ASP A 227 12.51 0.52 16.55
CA ASP A 227 13.37 -0.57 16.11
C ASP A 227 14.82 -0.37 16.61
N ASP A 228 15.62 -1.44 16.56
CA ASP A 228 17.02 -1.45 17.02
C ASP A 228 18.03 -1.08 15.93
N THR A 229 17.60 -0.32 14.92
CA THR A 229 18.50 0.24 13.90
C THR A 229 19.13 1.54 14.38
N ASP A 230 20.17 2.01 13.68
CA ASP A 230 20.85 3.27 14.01
C ASP A 230 19.91 4.50 13.90
N ASP A 231 18.86 4.41 13.06
CA ASP A 231 17.87 5.46 12.87
C ASP A 231 16.78 5.47 13.94
N GLU A 232 16.64 4.39 14.72
CA GLU A 232 15.63 4.19 15.78
C GLU A 232 14.22 4.54 15.29
N ASP A 233 13.80 3.93 14.16
CA ASP A 233 12.54 4.27 13.52
C ASP A 233 11.33 3.84 14.35
N VAL A 234 10.37 4.76 14.47
CA VAL A 234 9.13 4.55 15.22
C VAL A 234 8.24 3.54 14.53
N VAL A 235 7.69 2.60 15.30
CA VAL A 235 6.83 1.52 14.80
C VAL A 235 5.47 1.55 15.49
N ILE A 236 4.44 1.90 14.71
CA ILE A 236 3.04 1.94 15.16
C ILE A 236 2.22 1.05 14.23
N PHE A 237 1.72 -0.05 14.76
CA PHE A 237 0.98 -1.03 13.99
C PHE A 237 -0.52 -0.72 13.86
N ALA A 238 -1.05 -1.08 12.68
CA ALA A 238 -2.49 -1.17 12.44
C ALA A 238 -2.91 -2.61 12.12
#